data_e3a3cf557880ec4854e098deb81dd09d
#
_entry.id   e3a3cf557880ec4854e098deb81dd09d
#
_cell.length_a   1.000
_cell.length_b   1.000
_cell.length_c   1.000
_cell.angle_alpha   90.00
_cell.angle_beta   90.00
_cell.angle_gamma   90.00
#
_symmetry.space_group_name_H-M   'P 1'
#
loop_
_entity.id
_entity.type
_entity.pdbx_description
1 polymer ?
#
loop_
_entity_poly.entity_id
_entity_poly.type
_entity_poly.pdbx_seq_one_letter_code
_entity_poly.pdbx_strand_id
1 'polypeptide(L)'
;MLDLNNLSEYKENNRLEAKTAKGGLPLSIWNTYSAFANTDGGIILLGLKEKKDKTFEISGVENADKILKEFWDTINNRNKVSRNLLREDDVYTNEIDGNTIIIIEVPRALREQRPVYIGENIFSGSFRRNWEGDYRLSKEEVSAIFRDAGEVSQDRKVLLDFDKIIFCQDSIKGYRQIFKLTHDNHIWNKLNDEDFLCRIGAASFDENRILHPTCAGLLMFGYEYDIVREYPNYFLDYQEHYDSTLRWSDRIISSSGDWSGNIFDFFFKITSKLEDGIKRPFKLEGIIRIDDTSVHKAVREALVNCLVHGDYYGRQGTVIKNMQTKLFFLIQDFLEFQFQKR
;
A
#
# COMPACT_ATOMS: atom_id res chain seq x y z
N MET A 1 6.17 -9.51 -22.26
CA MET A 1 5.43 -10.42 -23.15
C MET A 1 5.92 -11.82 -22.84
N LEU A 2 5.03 -12.78 -22.61
CA LEU A 2 5.40 -14.16 -22.29
C LEU A 2 6.00 -14.81 -23.55
N ASP A 3 7.18 -15.42 -23.45
CA ASP A 3 7.74 -16.19 -24.56
C ASP A 3 7.17 -17.62 -24.51
N LEU A 4 6.17 -17.85 -25.31
CA LEU A 4 5.45 -19.13 -25.34
C LEU A 4 6.28 -20.31 -25.89
N ASN A 5 7.41 -20.03 -26.56
CA ASN A 5 8.31 -21.06 -27.06
C ASN A 5 9.23 -21.63 -25.95
N ASN A 6 9.37 -20.93 -24.84
CA ASN A 6 10.24 -21.29 -23.72
C ASN A 6 9.48 -21.52 -22.42
N LEU A 7 8.28 -22.08 -22.49
CA LEU A 7 7.42 -22.35 -21.30
C LEU A 7 8.09 -23.17 -20.20
N SER A 8 9.08 -23.99 -20.56
CA SER A 8 9.85 -24.81 -19.60
C SER A 8 10.75 -23.95 -18.66
N GLU A 9 11.04 -22.70 -19.01
CA GLU A 9 11.81 -21.78 -18.18
C GLU A 9 10.94 -21.01 -17.17
N TYR A 10 9.63 -21.01 -17.37
CA TYR A 10 8.69 -20.33 -16.47
C TYR A 10 8.25 -21.24 -15.34
N LYS A 11 7.98 -20.62 -14.19
CA LYS A 11 7.37 -21.25 -12.99
C LYS A 11 6.19 -20.42 -12.55
N GLU A 12 5.26 -21.06 -11.85
CA GLU A 12 4.23 -20.29 -11.15
C GLU A 12 4.86 -19.27 -10.23
N ASN A 13 4.24 -18.11 -10.15
CA ASN A 13 4.67 -16.99 -9.32
C ASN A 13 3.47 -16.08 -9.00
N ASN A 14 3.75 -14.91 -8.44
CA ASN A 14 2.70 -13.95 -8.11
C ASN A 14 1.94 -13.37 -9.32
N ARG A 15 2.37 -13.64 -10.56
CA ARG A 15 1.73 -13.15 -11.80
C ARG A 15 1.49 -14.22 -12.86
N LEU A 16 1.81 -15.46 -12.57
CA LEU A 16 1.63 -16.55 -13.52
C LEU A 16 1.01 -17.78 -12.82
N GLU A 17 -0.06 -18.28 -13.39
CA GLU A 17 -0.74 -19.48 -12.92
C GLU A 17 -1.00 -20.43 -14.10
N ALA A 18 -0.72 -21.71 -13.93
CA ALA A 18 -0.98 -22.74 -14.91
C ALA A 18 -2.05 -23.74 -14.42
N LYS A 19 -3.00 -24.05 -15.26
CA LYS A 19 -4.07 -25.02 -14.92
C LYS A 19 -4.30 -26.02 -16.03
N THR A 20 -4.49 -27.26 -15.65
CA THR A 20 -5.00 -28.27 -16.57
C THR A 20 -6.48 -28.03 -16.85
N ALA A 21 -6.89 -28.13 -18.12
CA ALA A 21 -8.28 -27.97 -18.53
C ALA A 21 -8.80 -29.18 -19.31
N LYS A 22 -8.27 -30.39 -19.06
CA LYS A 22 -8.69 -31.64 -19.74
C LYS A 22 -10.15 -32.00 -19.48
N GLY A 23 -10.71 -31.63 -18.33
CA GLY A 23 -12.09 -31.91 -17.96
C GLY A 23 -13.05 -30.73 -18.14
N GLY A 24 -12.65 -29.65 -18.80
CA GLY A 24 -13.40 -28.41 -18.93
C GLY A 24 -12.79 -27.26 -18.13
N LEU A 25 -13.52 -26.15 -17.95
CA LEU A 25 -13.06 -24.99 -17.25
C LEU A 25 -12.86 -25.26 -15.74
N PRO A 26 -11.64 -25.16 -15.19
CA PRO A 26 -11.43 -25.46 -13.77
C PRO A 26 -12.08 -24.39 -12.89
N LEU A 27 -12.88 -24.82 -11.90
CA LEU A 27 -13.59 -23.88 -11.01
C LEU A 27 -12.65 -22.96 -10.22
N SER A 28 -11.42 -23.43 -9.92
CA SER A 28 -10.42 -22.64 -9.21
C SER A 28 -9.90 -21.44 -10.01
N ILE A 29 -10.20 -21.36 -11.32
CA ILE A 29 -9.80 -20.20 -12.15
C ILE A 29 -10.37 -18.89 -11.61
N TRP A 30 -11.54 -18.93 -11.01
CA TRP A 30 -12.21 -17.73 -10.51
C TRP A 30 -11.54 -17.16 -9.28
N ASN A 31 -11.02 -18.02 -8.40
CA ASN A 31 -10.22 -17.56 -7.25
C ASN A 31 -8.96 -16.86 -7.74
N THR A 32 -8.28 -17.42 -8.74
CA THR A 32 -7.09 -16.83 -9.36
C THR A 32 -7.42 -15.52 -10.08
N TYR A 33 -8.54 -15.46 -10.80
CA TYR A 33 -9.01 -14.23 -11.43
C TYR A 33 -9.22 -13.11 -10.38
N SER A 34 -9.95 -13.39 -9.31
CA SER A 34 -10.15 -12.46 -8.21
C SER A 34 -8.81 -12.04 -7.58
N ALA A 35 -7.92 -13.00 -7.32
CA ALA A 35 -6.63 -12.76 -6.71
C ALA A 35 -5.74 -11.86 -7.58
N PHE A 36 -5.64 -12.12 -8.87
CA PHE A 36 -4.89 -11.28 -9.81
C PHE A 36 -5.49 -9.88 -9.94
N ALA A 37 -6.81 -9.80 -10.12
CA ALA A 37 -7.51 -8.52 -10.23
C ALA A 37 -7.30 -7.63 -9.00
N ASN A 38 -7.28 -8.19 -7.80
CA ASN A 38 -7.12 -7.46 -6.55
C ASN A 38 -5.66 -7.16 -6.17
N THR A 39 -4.68 -7.79 -6.85
CA THR A 39 -3.25 -7.62 -6.53
C THR A 39 -2.54 -6.87 -7.66
N ASP A 40 -1.73 -7.54 -8.45
CA ASP A 40 -0.87 -6.91 -9.46
C ASP A 40 -1.22 -7.30 -10.91
N GLY A 41 -2.37 -7.93 -11.11
CA GLY A 41 -2.70 -8.59 -12.35
C GLY A 41 -1.89 -9.88 -12.55
N GLY A 42 -2.08 -10.55 -13.66
CA GLY A 42 -1.34 -11.77 -13.98
C GLY A 42 -1.86 -12.49 -15.20
N ILE A 43 -1.23 -13.61 -15.52
CA ILE A 43 -1.56 -14.45 -16.68
C ILE A 43 -1.99 -15.82 -16.19
N ILE A 44 -3.14 -16.30 -16.66
CA ILE A 44 -3.62 -17.65 -16.43
C ILE A 44 -3.46 -18.45 -17.72
N LEU A 45 -2.78 -19.60 -17.63
CA LEU A 45 -2.54 -20.51 -18.74
C LEU A 45 -3.37 -21.78 -18.54
N LEU A 46 -4.30 -22.07 -19.46
CA LEU A 46 -5.06 -23.31 -19.46
C LEU A 46 -4.49 -24.30 -20.48
N GLY A 47 -4.43 -25.56 -20.10
CA GLY A 47 -3.81 -26.62 -20.92
C GLY A 47 -2.35 -26.87 -20.56
N LEU A 48 -1.90 -26.37 -19.40
CA LEU A 48 -0.58 -26.67 -18.84
C LEU A 48 -0.73 -27.40 -17.50
N LYS A 49 0.22 -28.27 -17.21
CA LYS A 49 0.35 -28.97 -15.94
C LYS A 49 1.69 -28.64 -15.30
N GLU A 50 1.68 -28.19 -14.08
CA GLU A 50 2.91 -28.03 -13.30
C GLU A 50 3.45 -29.41 -12.89
N LYS A 51 4.75 -29.65 -13.12
CA LYS A 51 5.48 -30.84 -12.69
C LYS A 51 6.00 -30.69 -11.27
N LYS A 52 6.50 -31.79 -10.70
CA LYS A 52 7.12 -31.78 -9.35
C LYS A 52 8.37 -30.90 -9.26
N ASP A 53 9.08 -30.66 -10.35
CA ASP A 53 10.25 -29.80 -10.47
C ASP A 53 9.89 -28.32 -10.74
N LYS A 54 8.58 -28.01 -10.69
CA LYS A 54 8.02 -26.67 -10.95
C LYS A 54 8.09 -26.22 -12.40
N THR A 55 8.44 -27.07 -13.35
CA THR A 55 8.36 -26.80 -14.79
C THR A 55 6.98 -27.11 -15.33
N PHE A 56 6.63 -26.53 -16.49
CA PHE A 56 5.35 -26.79 -17.13
C PHE A 56 5.44 -27.91 -18.17
N GLU A 57 4.40 -28.71 -18.22
CA GLU A 57 4.15 -29.71 -19.26
C GLU A 57 2.89 -29.32 -20.04
N ILE A 58 3.01 -29.27 -21.36
CA ILE A 58 1.88 -28.95 -22.23
C ILE A 58 0.94 -30.17 -22.23
N SER A 59 -0.27 -29.96 -21.74
CA SER A 59 -1.33 -30.99 -21.72
C SER A 59 -2.44 -30.73 -22.75
N GLY A 60 -2.48 -29.51 -23.26
CA GLY A 60 -3.51 -29.03 -24.19
C GLY A 60 -4.90 -28.94 -23.59
N VAL A 61 -5.81 -28.31 -24.33
CA VAL A 61 -7.26 -28.29 -24.07
C VAL A 61 -7.98 -29.06 -25.18
N GLU A 62 -8.95 -29.93 -24.83
CA GLU A 62 -9.63 -30.78 -25.81
C GLU A 62 -10.63 -29.99 -26.67
N ASN A 63 -11.28 -28.98 -26.10
CA ASN A 63 -12.27 -28.15 -26.80
C ASN A 63 -12.17 -26.71 -26.34
N ALA A 64 -11.30 -25.96 -26.98
CA ALA A 64 -11.02 -24.55 -26.61
C ALA A 64 -12.27 -23.67 -26.76
N ASP A 65 -13.06 -23.85 -27.85
CA ASP A 65 -14.25 -23.04 -28.10
C ASP A 65 -15.30 -23.20 -26.99
N LYS A 66 -15.52 -24.45 -26.54
CA LYS A 66 -16.46 -24.74 -25.45
C LYS A 66 -15.98 -24.09 -24.14
N ILE A 67 -14.66 -24.18 -23.83
CA ILE A 67 -14.08 -23.61 -22.62
C ILE A 67 -14.16 -22.08 -22.66
N LEU A 68 -13.84 -21.46 -23.79
CA LEU A 68 -13.94 -20.01 -23.99
C LEU A 68 -15.38 -19.52 -23.83
N LYS A 69 -16.35 -20.23 -24.41
CA LYS A 69 -17.75 -19.89 -24.23
C LYS A 69 -18.18 -19.97 -22.78
N GLU A 70 -17.85 -21.05 -22.08
CA GLU A 70 -18.18 -21.21 -20.66
C GLU A 70 -17.50 -20.14 -19.80
N PHE A 71 -16.27 -19.79 -20.13
CA PHE A 71 -15.52 -18.72 -19.47
C PHE A 71 -16.23 -17.36 -19.62
N TRP A 72 -16.55 -16.97 -20.86
CA TRP A 72 -17.22 -15.70 -21.13
C TRP A 72 -18.64 -15.64 -20.56
N ASP A 73 -19.40 -16.73 -20.62
CA ASP A 73 -20.73 -16.83 -20.00
C ASP A 73 -20.65 -16.66 -18.47
N THR A 74 -19.58 -17.18 -17.86
CA THR A 74 -19.41 -17.11 -16.40
C THR A 74 -18.90 -15.76 -15.95
N ILE A 75 -17.87 -15.17 -16.60
CA ILE A 75 -17.29 -13.90 -16.18
C ILE A 75 -18.27 -12.73 -16.33
N ASN A 76 -19.18 -12.82 -17.32
CA ASN A 76 -20.22 -11.83 -17.54
C ASN A 76 -21.45 -12.02 -16.62
N ASN A 77 -21.52 -13.11 -15.89
CA ASN A 77 -22.58 -13.34 -14.91
C ASN A 77 -22.22 -12.71 -13.55
N ARG A 78 -22.85 -11.59 -13.24
CA ARG A 78 -22.57 -10.82 -12.00
C ARG A 78 -22.87 -11.57 -10.70
N ASN A 79 -23.67 -12.62 -10.74
CA ASN A 79 -23.90 -13.48 -9.57
C ASN A 79 -22.74 -14.46 -9.35
N LYS A 80 -21.88 -14.66 -10.36
CA LYS A 80 -20.71 -15.53 -10.28
C LYS A 80 -19.41 -14.76 -10.13
N VAL A 81 -19.26 -13.66 -10.88
CA VAL A 81 -18.09 -12.78 -10.85
C VAL A 81 -18.56 -11.33 -10.77
N SER A 82 -18.18 -10.62 -9.73
CA SER A 82 -18.67 -9.27 -9.45
C SER A 82 -18.36 -8.26 -10.56
N ARG A 83 -17.26 -8.44 -11.29
CA ARG A 83 -16.84 -7.55 -12.36
C ARG A 83 -15.97 -8.26 -13.38
N ASN A 84 -16.31 -8.10 -14.66
CA ASN A 84 -15.44 -8.46 -15.78
C ASN A 84 -14.50 -7.27 -16.08
N LEU A 85 -13.19 -7.51 -16.04
CA LEU A 85 -12.14 -6.55 -16.37
C LEU A 85 -11.52 -6.79 -17.74
N LEU A 86 -11.84 -7.93 -18.37
CA LEU A 86 -11.20 -8.40 -19.59
C LEU A 86 -11.84 -7.79 -20.84
N ARG A 87 -10.99 -7.51 -21.82
CA ARG A 87 -11.36 -7.24 -23.20
C ARG A 87 -11.27 -8.55 -24.01
N GLU A 88 -11.81 -8.55 -25.21
CA GLU A 88 -11.71 -9.73 -26.10
C GLU A 88 -10.25 -10.11 -26.38
N ASP A 89 -9.36 -9.13 -26.56
CA ASP A 89 -7.94 -9.33 -26.84
C ASP A 89 -7.14 -9.88 -25.63
N ASP A 90 -7.70 -9.82 -24.43
CA ASP A 90 -7.03 -10.32 -23.21
C ASP A 90 -7.21 -11.86 -23.07
N VAL A 91 -8.02 -12.50 -23.95
CA VAL A 91 -8.28 -13.93 -23.91
C VAL A 91 -8.11 -14.53 -25.30
N TYR A 92 -7.08 -15.32 -25.49
CA TYR A 92 -6.75 -15.89 -26.79
C TYR A 92 -6.18 -17.29 -26.69
N THR A 93 -6.18 -17.99 -27.83
CA THR A 93 -5.60 -19.34 -27.96
C THR A 93 -4.25 -19.27 -28.66
N ASN A 94 -3.39 -20.22 -28.33
CA ASN A 94 -2.15 -20.48 -29.04
C ASN A 94 -1.91 -21.98 -29.21
N GLU A 95 -1.23 -22.36 -30.28
CA GLU A 95 -0.85 -23.76 -30.55
C GLU A 95 0.64 -23.95 -30.29
N ILE A 96 0.99 -24.92 -29.45
CA ILE A 96 2.35 -25.30 -29.11
C ILE A 96 2.46 -26.82 -29.23
N ASP A 97 3.37 -27.28 -30.07
CA ASP A 97 3.58 -28.72 -30.35
C ASP A 97 2.29 -29.49 -30.70
N GLY A 98 1.38 -28.83 -31.45
CA GLY A 98 0.09 -29.42 -31.85
C GLY A 98 -0.95 -29.47 -30.73
N ASN A 99 -0.69 -28.83 -29.60
CA ASN A 99 -1.62 -28.70 -28.48
C ASN A 99 -2.12 -27.26 -28.37
N THR A 100 -3.43 -27.08 -28.27
CA THR A 100 -4.04 -25.79 -28.04
C THR A 100 -3.96 -25.43 -26.55
N ILE A 101 -3.52 -24.24 -26.24
CA ILE A 101 -3.57 -23.62 -24.90
C ILE A 101 -4.41 -22.36 -24.95
N ILE A 102 -5.04 -22.00 -23.81
CA ILE A 102 -5.76 -20.73 -23.67
C ILE A 102 -4.98 -19.83 -22.72
N ILE A 103 -4.79 -18.59 -23.11
CA ILE A 103 -4.09 -17.55 -22.36
C ILE A 103 -5.12 -16.49 -21.94
N ILE A 104 -5.11 -16.13 -20.66
CA ILE A 104 -5.99 -15.11 -20.08
C ILE A 104 -5.12 -14.10 -19.35
N GLU A 105 -5.04 -12.90 -19.88
CA GLU A 105 -4.28 -11.79 -19.28
C GLU A 105 -5.20 -10.97 -18.37
N VAL A 106 -5.10 -11.18 -17.06
CA VAL A 106 -5.95 -10.51 -16.07
C VAL A 106 -5.29 -9.18 -15.65
N PRO A 107 -5.88 -8.02 -15.97
CA PRO A 107 -5.34 -6.75 -15.53
C PRO A 107 -5.59 -6.55 -14.03
N ARG A 108 -4.74 -5.74 -13.40
CA ARG A 108 -5.03 -5.23 -12.05
C ARG A 108 -6.26 -4.31 -12.12
N ALA A 109 -7.24 -4.54 -11.26
CA ALA A 109 -8.41 -3.68 -11.15
C ALA A 109 -8.01 -2.27 -10.66
N LEU A 110 -8.66 -1.25 -11.18
CA LEU A 110 -8.54 0.11 -10.66
C LEU A 110 -9.04 0.17 -9.21
N ARG A 111 -8.61 1.20 -8.48
CA ARG A 111 -8.97 1.35 -7.06
C ARG A 111 -10.48 1.31 -6.82
N GLU A 112 -11.25 2.04 -7.62
CA GLU A 112 -12.70 2.09 -7.55
C GLU A 112 -13.42 0.81 -8.03
N GLN A 113 -12.68 -0.11 -8.63
CA GLN A 113 -13.19 -1.39 -9.11
C GLN A 113 -13.00 -2.53 -8.11
N ARG A 114 -12.14 -2.32 -7.10
CA ARG A 114 -11.83 -3.33 -6.08
C ARG A 114 -12.76 -3.24 -4.88
N PRO A 115 -12.98 -4.36 -4.18
CA PRO A 115 -12.48 -5.69 -4.53
C PRO A 115 -13.30 -6.38 -5.62
N VAL A 116 -12.63 -7.12 -6.49
CA VAL A 116 -13.26 -8.07 -7.41
C VAL A 116 -13.47 -9.38 -6.67
N TYR A 117 -14.70 -9.88 -6.62
CA TYR A 117 -15.05 -11.08 -5.83
C TYR A 117 -15.89 -12.07 -6.62
N ILE A 118 -15.94 -13.29 -6.12
CA ILE A 118 -16.62 -14.44 -6.71
C ILE A 118 -17.85 -14.78 -5.87
N GLY A 119 -18.96 -15.10 -6.57
CA GLY A 119 -20.25 -15.37 -5.92
C GLY A 119 -20.91 -14.10 -5.40
N GLU A 120 -21.84 -14.25 -4.46
CA GLU A 120 -22.70 -13.18 -3.98
C GLU A 120 -22.15 -12.44 -2.75
N ASN A 121 -21.16 -13.02 -2.06
CA ASN A 121 -20.67 -12.47 -0.80
C ASN A 121 -19.23 -11.98 -0.95
N ILE A 122 -19.05 -10.66 -0.89
CA ILE A 122 -17.77 -9.96 -0.99
C ILE A 122 -16.73 -10.45 0.03
N PHE A 123 -17.13 -10.75 1.27
CA PHE A 123 -16.21 -11.18 2.34
C PHE A 123 -15.72 -12.62 2.19
N SER A 124 -16.47 -13.47 1.46
CA SER A 124 -16.06 -14.86 1.22
C SER A 124 -15.51 -15.09 -0.17
N GLY A 125 -15.80 -14.19 -1.11
CA GLY A 125 -15.43 -14.30 -2.52
C GLY A 125 -14.23 -13.48 -2.95
N SER A 126 -13.65 -12.65 -2.08
CA SER A 126 -12.50 -11.81 -2.40
C SER A 126 -11.19 -12.53 -2.11
N PHE A 127 -10.28 -12.57 -3.08
CA PHE A 127 -8.98 -13.22 -2.98
C PHE A 127 -7.86 -12.24 -3.31
N ARG A 128 -6.68 -12.51 -2.74
CA ARG A 128 -5.41 -11.87 -3.09
C ARG A 128 -4.38 -12.90 -3.51
N ARG A 129 -3.47 -12.51 -4.38
CA ARG A 129 -2.30 -13.31 -4.72
C ARG A 129 -1.18 -13.03 -3.74
N ASN A 130 -0.63 -14.09 -3.16
CA ASN A 130 0.60 -13.98 -2.37
C ASN A 130 1.49 -15.16 -2.74
N TRP A 131 2.66 -14.85 -3.33
CA TRP A 131 3.54 -15.85 -3.90
C TRP A 131 2.81 -16.70 -4.96
N GLU A 132 2.75 -18.03 -4.84
CA GLU A 132 2.07 -18.96 -5.76
C GLU A 132 0.61 -19.25 -5.35
N GLY A 133 0.09 -18.66 -4.27
CA GLY A 133 -1.21 -19.00 -3.70
C GLY A 133 -2.27 -17.91 -3.82
N ASP A 134 -3.54 -18.35 -3.98
CA ASP A 134 -4.72 -17.50 -3.93
C ASP A 134 -5.32 -17.59 -2.52
N TYR A 135 -5.19 -16.50 -1.74
CA TYR A 135 -5.63 -16.44 -0.35
C TYR A 135 -6.86 -15.55 -0.23
N ARG A 136 -7.84 -16.03 0.54
CA ARG A 136 -9.02 -15.23 0.83
C ARG A 136 -8.61 -14.01 1.68
N LEU A 137 -9.13 -12.84 1.30
CA LEU A 137 -8.98 -11.63 2.08
C LEU A 137 -9.73 -11.75 3.42
N SER A 138 -9.18 -11.20 4.48
CA SER A 138 -9.88 -11.03 5.75
C SER A 138 -11.01 -10.01 5.62
N LYS A 139 -11.92 -9.99 6.59
CA LYS A 139 -12.99 -8.98 6.61
C LYS A 139 -12.44 -7.56 6.72
N GLU A 140 -11.37 -7.40 7.49
CA GLU A 140 -10.67 -6.14 7.68
C GLU A 140 -10.06 -5.64 6.36
N GLU A 141 -9.37 -6.52 5.63
CA GLU A 141 -8.77 -6.19 4.32
C GLU A 141 -9.84 -5.80 3.29
N VAL A 142 -10.95 -6.56 3.22
CA VAL A 142 -12.07 -6.24 2.32
C VAL A 142 -12.68 -4.87 2.69
N SER A 143 -12.87 -4.60 3.98
CA SER A 143 -13.43 -3.33 4.45
C SER A 143 -12.50 -2.16 4.13
N ALA A 144 -11.18 -2.34 4.29
CA ALA A 144 -10.18 -1.33 3.94
C ALA A 144 -10.19 -1.04 2.42
N ILE A 145 -10.16 -2.09 1.58
CA ILE A 145 -10.24 -1.94 0.12
C ILE A 145 -11.53 -1.21 -0.29
N PHE A 146 -12.67 -1.57 0.31
CA PHE A 146 -13.96 -0.95 0.01
C PHE A 146 -14.02 0.50 0.44
N ARG A 147 -13.52 0.83 1.65
CA ARG A 147 -13.36 2.21 2.11
C ARG A 147 -12.53 3.05 1.14
N ASP A 148 -11.43 2.47 0.62
CA ASP A 148 -10.49 3.15 -0.25
C ASP A 148 -10.93 3.18 -1.72
N ALA A 149 -12.01 2.49 -2.08
CA ALA A 149 -12.55 2.45 -3.44
C ALA A 149 -13.25 3.75 -3.89
N GLY A 150 -13.35 4.76 -3.04
CA GLY A 150 -13.96 6.05 -3.39
C GLY A 150 -13.20 6.80 -4.50
N GLU A 151 -13.90 7.63 -5.28
CA GLU A 151 -13.31 8.46 -6.34
C GLU A 151 -12.26 9.43 -5.79
N VAL A 152 -12.52 10.00 -4.61
CA VAL A 152 -11.60 10.89 -3.90
C VAL A 152 -10.74 10.08 -2.95
N SER A 153 -9.43 10.34 -2.94
CA SER A 153 -8.52 9.76 -1.95
C SER A 153 -9.00 10.11 -0.54
N GLN A 154 -8.91 9.14 0.40
CA GLN A 154 -9.26 9.39 1.81
C GLN A 154 -8.49 10.59 2.38
N ASP A 155 -7.23 10.77 2.01
CA ASP A 155 -6.41 11.92 2.44
C ASP A 155 -7.03 13.27 2.10
N ARG A 156 -7.77 13.36 0.98
CA ARG A 156 -8.43 14.58 0.52
C ARG A 156 -9.87 14.75 1.03
N LYS A 157 -10.39 13.78 1.75
CA LYS A 157 -11.72 13.89 2.36
C LYS A 157 -11.73 15.08 3.32
N VAL A 158 -12.65 16.02 3.13
CA VAL A 158 -12.83 17.18 3.99
C VAL A 158 -13.67 16.79 5.20
N LEU A 159 -13.22 17.16 6.38
CA LEU A 159 -13.85 16.83 7.66
C LEU A 159 -14.67 18.02 8.14
N LEU A 160 -15.93 18.09 7.72
CA LEU A 160 -16.82 19.24 7.98
C LEU A 160 -17.17 19.42 9.47
N ASP A 161 -17.02 18.38 10.29
CA ASP A 161 -17.25 18.42 11.74
C ASP A 161 -16.11 19.05 12.53
N PHE A 162 -15.02 19.44 11.84
CA PHE A 162 -13.86 20.11 12.40
C PHE A 162 -13.67 21.48 11.77
N ASP A 163 -13.12 22.43 12.51
CA ASP A 163 -12.73 23.75 12.03
C ASP A 163 -11.19 23.94 12.12
N LYS A 164 -10.70 25.12 11.75
CA LYS A 164 -9.26 25.45 11.75
C LYS A 164 -8.60 25.45 13.12
N ILE A 165 -9.35 25.48 14.21
CA ILE A 165 -8.82 25.58 15.58
C ILE A 165 -8.04 24.31 15.96
N ILE A 166 -8.36 23.18 15.32
CA ILE A 166 -7.65 21.93 15.56
C ILE A 166 -6.19 21.90 15.10
N PHE A 167 -5.75 22.85 14.27
CA PHE A 167 -4.40 22.85 13.76
C PHE A 167 -3.38 23.38 14.77
N CYS A 168 -2.32 22.62 15.02
CA CYS A 168 -1.16 23.04 15.77
C CYS A 168 -0.39 24.11 14.99
N GLN A 169 -0.44 25.34 15.46
CA GLN A 169 0.19 26.48 14.79
C GLN A 169 1.71 26.34 14.66
N ASP A 170 2.36 25.70 15.63
CA ASP A 170 3.81 25.52 15.60
C ASP A 170 4.22 24.48 14.57
N SER A 171 3.43 23.40 14.36
CA SER A 171 3.62 22.44 13.29
C SER A 171 3.48 23.11 11.91
N ILE A 172 2.47 23.98 11.73
CA ILE A 172 2.28 24.73 10.48
C ILE A 172 3.47 25.66 10.22
N LYS A 173 3.90 26.45 11.21
CA LYS A 173 5.08 27.33 11.08
C LYS A 173 6.33 26.55 10.73
N GLY A 174 6.56 25.40 11.39
CA GLY A 174 7.68 24.52 11.11
C GLY A 174 7.66 24.02 9.68
N TYR A 175 6.51 23.54 9.21
CA TYR A 175 6.35 23.07 7.84
C TYR A 175 6.59 24.21 6.82
N ARG A 176 6.03 25.39 7.03
CA ARG A 176 6.23 26.56 6.16
C ARG A 176 7.70 26.98 6.10
N GLN A 177 8.41 26.91 7.23
CA GLN A 177 9.83 27.23 7.26
C GLN A 177 10.64 26.26 6.41
N ILE A 178 10.36 24.95 6.53
CA ILE A 178 11.01 23.93 5.71
C ILE A 178 10.65 24.11 4.24
N PHE A 179 9.38 24.34 3.93
CA PHE A 179 8.94 24.60 2.55
C PHE A 179 9.68 25.78 1.94
N LYS A 180 9.84 26.88 2.68
CA LYS A 180 10.58 28.06 2.23
C LYS A 180 12.07 27.76 1.99
N LEU A 181 12.69 26.94 2.84
CA LEU A 181 14.10 26.56 2.70
C LEU A 181 14.34 25.64 1.50
N THR A 182 13.39 24.74 1.20
CA THR A 182 13.52 23.77 0.11
C THR A 182 12.99 24.29 -1.23
N HIS A 183 12.10 25.31 -1.20
CA HIS A 183 11.46 25.92 -2.37
C HIS A 183 11.60 27.43 -2.31
N ASP A 184 12.84 27.92 -2.34
CA ASP A 184 13.11 29.35 -2.36
C ASP A 184 12.43 30.00 -3.58
N ASN A 185 11.90 31.23 -3.41
CA ASN A 185 11.15 31.97 -4.41
C ASN A 185 9.85 31.32 -4.93
N HIS A 186 9.34 30.26 -4.31
CA HIS A 186 8.05 29.68 -4.69
C HIS A 186 6.89 30.66 -4.37
N ILE A 187 5.91 30.73 -5.29
CA ILE A 187 4.77 31.68 -5.16
C ILE A 187 3.97 31.45 -3.87
N TRP A 188 3.90 30.22 -3.37
CA TRP A 188 3.16 29.86 -2.16
C TRP A 188 3.82 30.40 -0.86
N ASN A 189 5.09 30.80 -0.90
CA ASN A 189 5.74 31.45 0.24
C ASN A 189 5.09 32.77 0.64
N LYS A 190 4.34 33.41 -0.29
CA LYS A 190 3.66 34.69 -0.07
C LYS A 190 2.20 34.52 0.42
N LEU A 191 1.68 33.32 0.44
CA LEU A 191 0.31 33.02 0.87
C LEU A 191 0.20 33.17 2.42
N ASN A 192 -0.98 33.52 2.91
CA ASN A 192 -1.32 33.37 4.32
C ASN A 192 -1.43 31.86 4.68
N ASP A 193 -1.58 31.53 5.95
CA ASP A 193 -1.60 30.14 6.41
C ASP A 193 -2.80 29.36 5.86
N GLU A 194 -3.97 29.95 5.79
CA GLU A 194 -5.19 29.30 5.29
C GLU A 194 -5.06 28.93 3.81
N ASP A 195 -4.66 29.91 2.98
CA ASP A 195 -4.46 29.67 1.54
C ASP A 195 -3.33 28.68 1.30
N PHE A 196 -2.25 28.73 2.10
CA PHE A 196 -1.15 27.78 2.01
C PHE A 196 -1.62 26.36 2.33
N LEU A 197 -2.38 26.16 3.43
CA LEU A 197 -2.92 24.85 3.81
C LEU A 197 -3.85 24.29 2.73
N CYS A 198 -4.68 25.14 2.09
CA CYS A 198 -5.49 24.71 0.95
C CYS A 198 -4.62 24.26 -0.24
N ARG A 199 -3.55 24.99 -0.54
CA ARG A 199 -2.66 24.65 -1.68
C ARG A 199 -1.91 23.35 -1.50
N ILE A 200 -1.47 23.02 -0.29
CA ILE A 200 -0.84 21.74 0.01
C ILE A 200 -1.85 20.60 0.21
N GLY A 201 -3.15 20.88 0.18
CA GLY A 201 -4.22 19.88 0.34
C GLY A 201 -4.50 19.51 1.80
N ALA A 202 -4.01 20.29 2.77
CA ALA A 202 -4.25 20.05 4.20
C ALA A 202 -5.60 20.58 4.68
N ALA A 203 -6.20 21.52 3.95
CA ALA A 203 -7.50 22.10 4.27
C ALA A 203 -8.30 22.44 3.01
N SER A 204 -9.58 22.69 3.18
CA SER A 204 -10.48 23.18 2.16
C SER A 204 -11.54 24.10 2.76
N PHE A 205 -11.97 25.10 2.00
CA PHE A 205 -13.11 25.92 2.37
C PHE A 205 -14.43 25.24 1.98
N ASP A 206 -15.43 25.35 2.85
CA ASP A 206 -16.81 25.00 2.52
C ASP A 206 -17.51 26.10 1.72
N GLU A 207 -18.81 25.90 1.44
CA GLU A 207 -19.65 26.88 0.74
C GLU A 207 -19.81 28.19 1.50
N ASN A 208 -19.69 28.17 2.83
CA ASN A 208 -19.78 29.34 3.72
C ASN A 208 -18.42 30.01 3.97
N ARG A 209 -17.37 29.58 3.28
CA ARG A 209 -15.97 30.00 3.48
C ARG A 209 -15.42 29.69 4.87
N ILE A 210 -15.91 28.64 5.51
CA ILE A 210 -15.29 28.10 6.73
C ILE A 210 -14.20 27.12 6.30
N LEU A 211 -13.01 27.26 6.91
CA LEU A 211 -11.89 26.38 6.63
C LEU A 211 -11.99 25.10 7.45
N HIS A 212 -12.03 23.98 6.77
CA HIS A 212 -12.05 22.63 7.37
C HIS A 212 -10.79 21.86 7.02
N PRO A 213 -10.28 21.01 7.92
CA PRO A 213 -9.17 20.14 7.63
C PRO A 213 -9.56 19.05 6.62
N THR A 214 -8.61 18.60 5.84
CA THR A 214 -8.70 17.29 5.21
C THR A 214 -8.22 16.21 6.16
N CYS A 215 -8.48 14.92 5.85
CA CYS A 215 -7.94 13.81 6.62
C CYS A 215 -6.41 13.89 6.73
N ALA A 216 -5.71 14.18 5.62
CA ALA A 216 -4.26 14.38 5.65
C ALA A 216 -3.85 15.60 6.49
N GLY A 217 -4.59 16.71 6.40
CA GLY A 217 -4.31 17.91 7.18
C GLY A 217 -4.45 17.68 8.68
N LEU A 218 -5.51 16.95 9.09
CA LEU A 218 -5.70 16.57 10.50
C LEU A 218 -4.54 15.71 11.01
N LEU A 219 -4.14 14.67 10.28
CA LEU A 219 -3.02 13.79 10.65
C LEU A 219 -1.68 14.54 10.73
N MET A 220 -1.44 15.46 9.78
CA MET A 220 -0.17 16.20 9.68
C MET A 220 -0.03 17.33 10.71
N PHE A 221 -1.12 18.02 11.03
CA PHE A 221 -1.06 19.27 11.78
C PHE A 221 -2.06 19.36 12.94
N GLY A 222 -2.92 18.36 13.14
CA GLY A 222 -3.87 18.33 14.25
C GLY A 222 -3.21 18.06 15.59
N TYR A 223 -3.96 18.27 16.68
CA TYR A 223 -3.59 17.72 17.98
C TYR A 223 -4.10 16.29 18.12
N GLU A 224 -3.37 15.45 18.85
CA GLU A 224 -3.70 14.02 19.02
C GLU A 224 -5.14 13.82 19.48
N TYR A 225 -5.63 14.59 20.45
CA TYR A 225 -6.99 14.48 20.97
C TYR A 225 -8.08 14.81 19.92
N ASP A 226 -7.77 15.57 18.86
CA ASP A 226 -8.66 15.77 17.72
C ASP A 226 -8.47 14.67 16.66
N ILE A 227 -7.23 14.21 16.46
CA ILE A 227 -6.94 13.13 15.52
C ILE A 227 -7.69 11.85 15.91
N VAL A 228 -7.73 11.49 17.19
CA VAL A 228 -8.43 10.28 17.67
C VAL A 228 -9.95 10.35 17.52
N ARG A 229 -10.54 11.51 17.29
CA ARG A 229 -11.98 11.65 17.00
C ARG A 229 -12.32 11.07 15.62
N GLU A 230 -11.46 11.26 14.62
CA GLU A 230 -11.61 10.66 13.29
C GLU A 230 -10.94 9.28 13.19
N TYR A 231 -9.80 9.09 13.89
CA TYR A 231 -8.98 7.87 13.88
C TYR A 231 -8.87 7.27 15.28
N PRO A 232 -9.89 6.52 15.76
CA PRO A 232 -9.95 6.09 17.17
C PRO A 232 -8.78 5.21 17.65
N ASN A 233 -8.06 4.58 16.71
CA ASN A 233 -6.91 3.73 17.01
C ASN A 233 -5.58 4.40 16.64
N TYR A 234 -5.60 5.72 16.36
CA TYR A 234 -4.38 6.45 16.06
C TYR A 234 -3.39 6.35 17.20
N PHE A 235 -2.21 5.86 16.89
CA PHE A 235 -1.14 5.71 17.85
C PHE A 235 0.21 5.67 17.16
N LEU A 236 1.10 6.59 17.50
CA LEU A 236 2.49 6.61 17.09
C LEU A 236 3.35 6.29 18.29
N ASP A 237 4.23 5.30 18.19
CA ASP A 237 5.07 4.82 19.29
C ASP A 237 6.50 4.60 18.82
N TYR A 238 7.42 5.34 19.38
CA TYR A 238 8.87 5.14 19.23
C TYR A 238 9.44 4.59 20.52
N GLN A 239 10.19 3.50 20.43
CA GLN A 239 10.78 2.79 21.56
C GLN A 239 12.26 2.55 21.34
N GLU A 240 13.10 2.89 22.33
CA GLU A 240 14.51 2.52 22.38
C GLU A 240 14.73 1.33 23.31
N HIS A 241 15.44 0.31 22.80
CA HIS A 241 15.75 -0.91 23.54
C HIS A 241 17.27 -1.11 23.55
N TYR A 242 18.00 -0.31 24.35
CA TYR A 242 19.45 -0.40 24.48
C TYR A 242 19.90 -1.18 25.71
N ASP A 243 19.07 -1.25 26.74
CA ASP A 243 19.31 -2.00 27.96
C ASP A 243 18.27 -3.13 28.10
N SER A 244 18.75 -4.37 28.18
CA SER A 244 17.91 -5.55 28.31
C SER A 244 17.20 -5.68 29.67
N THR A 245 17.65 -4.90 30.66
CA THR A 245 17.04 -4.87 32.00
C THR A 245 15.83 -3.93 32.07
N LEU A 246 15.72 -3.03 31.10
CA LEU A 246 14.65 -2.05 31.02
C LEU A 246 13.66 -2.45 29.92
N ARG A 247 12.40 -2.15 30.16
CA ARG A 247 11.35 -2.35 29.14
C ARG A 247 11.63 -1.51 27.88
N TRP A 248 12.11 -0.29 28.07
CA TRP A 248 12.65 0.64 27.06
C TRP A 248 13.62 1.62 27.72
N SER A 249 14.65 2.04 27.01
CA SER A 249 15.60 3.06 27.47
C SER A 249 15.04 4.47 27.26
N ASP A 250 14.27 4.65 26.20
CA ASP A 250 13.51 5.89 25.91
C ASP A 250 12.25 5.55 25.11
N ARG A 251 11.24 6.42 25.21
CA ARG A 251 9.96 6.23 24.51
C ARG A 251 9.30 7.56 24.19
N ILE A 252 8.76 7.68 22.96
CA ILE A 252 7.96 8.83 22.53
C ILE A 252 6.63 8.28 21.98
N ILE A 253 5.50 8.70 22.55
CA ILE A 253 4.16 8.30 22.14
C ILE A 253 3.31 9.51 21.78
N SER A 254 2.42 9.34 20.80
CA SER A 254 1.51 10.41 20.37
C SER A 254 0.56 10.87 21.47
N SER A 255 0.16 9.96 22.35
CA SER A 255 -0.82 10.20 23.43
C SER A 255 -0.20 10.69 24.75
N SER A 256 1.06 11.17 24.76
CA SER A 256 1.71 11.66 25.98
C SER A 256 1.15 12.98 26.50
N GLY A 257 0.59 13.81 25.61
CA GLY A 257 0.02 15.11 25.93
C GLY A 257 1.03 16.27 26.07
N ASP A 258 2.33 15.99 25.96
CA ASP A 258 3.41 16.98 26.09
C ASP A 258 3.86 17.59 24.76
N TRP A 259 3.27 17.17 23.67
CA TRP A 259 3.47 17.67 22.31
C TRP A 259 2.20 17.47 21.48
N SER A 260 2.19 17.94 20.22
CA SER A 260 1.00 17.86 19.36
C SER A 260 0.46 16.45 19.12
N GLY A 261 1.34 15.44 19.11
CA GLY A 261 1.00 14.05 18.78
C GLY A 261 0.79 13.78 17.28
N ASN A 262 0.96 14.77 16.39
CA ASN A 262 0.75 14.63 14.97
C ASN A 262 1.95 14.01 14.23
N ILE A 263 1.72 13.62 12.96
CA ILE A 263 2.73 12.95 12.13
C ILE A 263 3.93 13.86 11.84
N PHE A 264 3.71 15.16 11.59
CA PHE A 264 4.78 16.10 11.26
C PHE A 264 5.78 16.23 12.41
N ASP A 265 5.30 16.51 13.61
CA ASP A 265 6.17 16.66 14.77
C ASP A 265 6.82 15.33 15.18
N PHE A 266 6.09 14.21 15.04
CA PHE A 266 6.64 12.88 15.27
C PHE A 266 7.83 12.61 14.35
N PHE A 267 7.68 12.88 13.05
CA PHE A 267 8.75 12.67 12.08
C PHE A 267 10.05 13.37 12.50
N PHE A 268 9.98 14.65 12.88
CA PHE A 268 11.19 15.40 13.27
C PHE A 268 11.77 14.94 14.61
N LYS A 269 10.91 14.66 15.60
CA LYS A 269 11.36 14.13 16.89
C LYS A 269 12.10 12.80 16.74
N ILE A 270 11.58 11.91 15.90
CA ILE A 270 12.15 10.58 15.73
C ILE A 270 13.35 10.57 14.80
N THR A 271 13.35 11.37 13.73
CA THR A 271 14.50 11.46 12.82
C THR A 271 15.79 11.80 13.57
N SER A 272 15.77 12.80 14.47
CA SER A 272 16.96 13.16 15.23
C SER A 272 17.47 11.99 16.10
N LYS A 273 16.57 11.26 16.77
CA LYS A 273 16.93 10.09 17.59
C LYS A 273 17.45 8.90 16.78
N LEU A 274 16.86 8.67 15.62
CA LEU A 274 17.31 7.61 14.72
C LEU A 274 18.71 7.89 14.16
N GLU A 275 19.00 9.15 13.86
CA GLU A 275 20.28 9.58 13.30
C GLU A 275 21.41 9.64 14.33
N ASP A 276 21.13 9.87 15.60
CA ASP A 276 22.13 9.96 16.68
C ASP A 276 22.94 8.66 16.83
N GLY A 277 22.37 7.51 16.53
CA GLY A 277 23.04 6.20 16.59
C GLY A 277 23.79 5.81 15.31
N ILE A 278 23.75 6.63 14.25
CA ILE A 278 24.35 6.29 12.95
C ILE A 278 25.74 6.90 12.85
N LYS A 279 26.75 6.05 12.51
CA LYS A 279 28.11 6.55 12.30
C LYS A 279 28.17 7.53 11.13
N ARG A 280 28.78 8.68 11.35
CA ARG A 280 29.05 9.71 10.33
C ARG A 280 30.52 9.63 9.91
N PRO A 281 30.87 8.81 8.88
CA PRO A 281 32.24 8.74 8.40
C PRO A 281 32.66 10.12 7.88
N PHE A 282 33.92 10.51 8.14
CA PHE A 282 34.45 11.75 7.60
C PHE A 282 34.59 11.63 6.08
N LYS A 283 33.70 12.29 5.35
CA LYS A 283 33.73 12.35 3.89
C LYS A 283 33.66 13.81 3.43
N LEU A 284 34.55 14.18 2.52
CA LEU A 284 34.56 15.50 1.89
C LEU A 284 34.08 15.39 0.45
N GLU A 285 33.27 16.34 0.02
CA GLU A 285 32.98 16.61 -1.39
C GLU A 285 33.52 18.02 -1.69
N GLY A 286 34.70 18.06 -2.32
CA GLY A 286 35.50 19.25 -2.38
C GLY A 286 35.97 19.68 -0.99
N ILE A 287 35.56 20.88 -0.54
CA ILE A 287 35.88 21.43 0.79
C ILE A 287 34.71 21.29 1.79
N ILE A 288 33.57 20.74 1.35
CA ILE A 288 32.36 20.60 2.17
C ILE A 288 32.31 19.21 2.78
N ARG A 289 32.13 19.15 4.08
CA ARG A 289 31.90 17.89 4.78
C ARG A 289 30.49 17.38 4.52
N ILE A 290 30.39 16.11 4.09
CA ILE A 290 29.10 15.45 3.92
C ILE A 290 28.80 14.63 5.17
N ASP A 291 27.84 15.13 5.95
CA ASP A 291 27.36 14.43 7.16
C ASP A 291 26.16 13.52 6.85
N ASP A 292 25.49 13.68 5.69
CA ASP A 292 24.33 12.93 5.27
C ASP A 292 24.74 11.72 4.41
N THR A 293 24.86 10.55 5.04
CA THR A 293 25.23 9.32 4.36
C THR A 293 24.03 8.63 3.72
N SER A 294 24.29 7.64 2.84
CA SER A 294 23.22 6.79 2.26
C SER A 294 22.38 6.08 3.35
N VAL A 295 22.97 5.77 4.51
CA VAL A 295 22.27 5.16 5.64
C VAL A 295 21.28 6.15 6.27
N HIS A 296 21.67 7.42 6.47
CA HIS A 296 20.77 8.45 6.97
C HIS A 296 19.58 8.66 6.03
N LYS A 297 19.84 8.71 4.71
CA LYS A 297 18.78 8.81 3.69
C LYS A 297 17.83 7.62 3.72
N ALA A 298 18.38 6.40 3.81
CA ALA A 298 17.58 5.17 3.86
C ALA A 298 16.70 5.09 5.12
N VAL A 299 17.22 5.51 6.27
CA VAL A 299 16.46 5.52 7.53
C VAL A 299 15.32 6.57 7.47
N ARG A 300 15.59 7.77 6.96
CA ARG A 300 14.54 8.78 6.74
C ARG A 300 13.48 8.31 5.77
N GLU A 301 13.89 7.70 4.66
CA GLU A 301 12.97 7.13 3.67
C GLU A 301 12.10 6.04 4.27
N ALA A 302 12.68 5.14 5.07
CA ALA A 302 11.92 4.10 5.76
C ALA A 302 10.91 4.69 6.77
N LEU A 303 11.30 5.74 7.50
CA LEU A 303 10.40 6.45 8.42
C LEU A 303 9.25 7.11 7.67
N VAL A 304 9.55 7.82 6.57
CA VAL A 304 8.52 8.44 5.71
C VAL A 304 7.56 7.38 5.19
N ASN A 305 8.10 6.29 4.63
CA ASN A 305 7.28 5.22 4.08
C ASN A 305 6.39 4.56 5.16
N CYS A 306 6.90 4.39 6.37
CA CYS A 306 6.15 3.87 7.49
C CYS A 306 4.98 4.80 7.87
N LEU A 307 5.19 6.11 7.88
CA LEU A 307 4.15 7.09 8.22
C LEU A 307 3.13 7.31 7.09
N VAL A 308 3.59 7.32 5.83
CA VAL A 308 2.73 7.57 4.66
C VAL A 308 1.85 6.36 4.33
N HIS A 309 2.36 5.15 4.53
CA HIS A 309 1.63 3.91 4.21
C HIS A 309 0.89 3.29 5.41
N GLY A 310 0.90 3.94 6.57
CA GLY A 310 0.13 3.50 7.73
C GLY A 310 -1.37 3.57 7.48
N ASP A 311 -2.12 2.50 7.82
CA ASP A 311 -3.58 2.54 7.85
C ASP A 311 -4.06 3.07 9.20
N TYR A 312 -4.29 4.38 9.28
CA TYR A 312 -4.71 5.05 10.52
C TYR A 312 -6.15 4.73 10.94
N TYR A 313 -6.99 4.17 10.06
CA TYR A 313 -8.28 3.58 10.43
C TYR A 313 -8.15 2.15 10.95
N GLY A 314 -6.98 1.55 10.79
CA GLY A 314 -6.69 0.19 11.24
C GLY A 314 -6.70 0.05 12.77
N ARG A 315 -6.52 -1.19 13.24
CA ARG A 315 -6.54 -1.49 14.67
C ARG A 315 -5.19 -1.34 15.36
N GLN A 316 -4.12 -1.23 14.59
CA GLN A 316 -2.75 -1.14 15.10
C GLN A 316 -2.16 0.22 14.75
N GLY A 317 -1.47 0.80 15.71
CA GLY A 317 -0.70 2.01 15.47
C GLY A 317 0.63 1.74 14.78
N THR A 318 1.32 2.81 14.42
CA THR A 318 2.67 2.76 13.87
C THR A 318 3.68 2.67 15.01
N VAL A 319 4.52 1.61 15.00
CA VAL A 319 5.52 1.37 16.05
C VAL A 319 6.93 1.31 15.44
N ILE A 320 7.84 2.10 15.99
CA ILE A 320 9.24 2.13 15.59
C ILE A 320 10.09 1.66 16.78
N LYS A 321 10.84 0.56 16.59
CA LYS A 321 11.73 0.03 17.63
C LYS A 321 13.17 0.24 17.22
N ASN A 322 13.89 0.97 18.06
CA ASN A 322 15.30 1.25 17.91
C ASN A 322 16.10 0.38 18.88
N MET A 323 16.75 -0.64 18.35
CA MET A 323 17.65 -1.54 19.11
C MET A 323 19.10 -1.20 18.83
N GLN A 324 20.04 -1.68 19.66
CA GLN A 324 21.46 -1.41 19.49
C GLN A 324 21.97 -1.70 18.06
N THR A 325 21.52 -2.79 17.45
CA THR A 325 22.02 -3.26 16.15
C THR A 325 20.99 -3.24 15.04
N LYS A 326 19.70 -2.99 15.35
CA LYS A 326 18.60 -3.12 14.41
C LYS A 326 17.58 -2.01 14.60
N LEU A 327 16.95 -1.61 13.52
CA LEU A 327 15.77 -0.76 13.47
C LEU A 327 14.61 -1.54 12.90
N PHE A 328 13.45 -1.47 13.54
CA PHE A 328 12.20 -2.06 13.06
C PHE A 328 11.17 -0.96 12.89
N PHE A 329 10.53 -0.97 11.72
CA PHE A 329 9.40 -0.14 11.39
C PHE A 329 8.19 -1.05 11.22
N LEU A 330 7.25 -0.98 12.13
CA LEU A 330 6.06 -1.85 12.18
C LEU A 330 4.83 -1.01 11.85
N ILE A 331 4.21 -1.32 10.73
CA ILE A 331 2.91 -0.83 10.35
C ILE A 331 2.00 -2.04 10.16
N GLN A 332 0.73 -1.91 10.53
CA GLN A 332 -0.30 -2.93 10.51
C GLN A 332 0.04 -4.15 9.63
N ASP A 333 0.11 -5.32 10.20
CA ASP A 333 0.32 -6.70 9.70
C ASP A 333 1.11 -6.97 8.39
N PHE A 334 1.49 -5.95 7.61
CA PHE A 334 1.96 -6.13 6.23
C PHE A 334 3.37 -5.68 5.89
N LEU A 335 4.00 -4.83 6.73
CA LEU A 335 5.35 -4.34 6.42
C LEU A 335 6.21 -4.27 7.67
N GLU A 336 7.11 -5.22 7.83
CA GLU A 336 8.23 -5.15 8.75
C GLU A 336 9.48 -4.77 7.95
N PHE A 337 9.95 -3.53 8.09
CA PHE A 337 11.24 -3.12 7.57
C PHE A 337 12.29 -3.29 8.67
N GLN A 338 13.28 -4.13 8.40
CA GLN A 338 14.41 -4.35 9.31
C GLN A 338 15.68 -3.76 8.71
N PHE A 339 16.28 -2.80 9.41
CA PHE A 339 17.61 -2.29 9.11
C PHE A 339 18.63 -2.80 10.12
N GLN A 340 19.76 -3.31 9.61
CA GLN A 340 20.88 -3.69 10.45
C GLN A 340 21.86 -2.51 10.54
N LYS A 341 22.06 -1.98 11.76
CA LYS A 341 23.10 -0.99 12.04
C LYS A 341 24.46 -1.69 11.96
N ARG A 342 25.31 -1.29 11.05
CA ARG A 342 26.70 -1.77 10.96
C ARG A 342 27.68 -0.77 11.56
#